data_104a13b1d787537b837e3db1c2144813
#
_entry.id   104a13b1d787537b837e3db1c2144813
#
_cell.length_a   1.000
_cell.length_b   1.000
_cell.length_c   1.000
_cell.angle_alpha   90.00
_cell.angle_beta   90.00
_cell.angle_gamma   90.00
#
_symmetry.space_group_name_H-M   'P 1'
#
loop_
_entity.id
_entity.type
_entity.pdbx_description
1 polymer ?
#
loop_
_entity_poly.entity_id
_entity_poly.type
_entity_poly.pdbx_seq_one_letter_code
_entity_poly.pdbx_strand_id
1 'polypeptide(L)'
;MNMKIQSIYLLLQAALLLLLASCNQEETGGVTPLPDGKYPLQLTAELAQPQTRAGGKDTWTGGDEIGVLLGEMPDAKKYVMDASGKTQPADAENTIYWQSTAEASVQAWYPYQINPYVDIADQSGGYAAFDFLYATTRGRYDQEIYLRFNHRMAKIEFTLAAGEGIAEEEVDGATVNIYGVQEVNFINGTVQPVEGSYGEIELYHDAAAKKFEAVVVPQDMTGKPFIRIGIGGRTFAYTPETEAVGKLEAGKRYAYTITVKANGIDVQAM
;
A
#
# COMPACT_ATOMS: atom_id res chain seq x y z
N MET A 1 -44.44 -54.37 -50.86
CA MET A 1 -43.20 -54.43 -50.10
C MET A 1 -42.57 -53.01 -49.84
N ASN A 2 -43.25 -51.91 -50.33
CA ASN A 2 -42.66 -50.57 -50.24
C ASN A 2 -43.12 -49.68 -49.05
N MET A 3 -44.22 -50.04 -48.41
CA MET A 3 -44.76 -49.18 -47.31
C MET A 3 -44.03 -49.33 -45.99
N LYS A 4 -43.44 -50.50 -45.66
CA LYS A 4 -42.69 -50.75 -44.45
C LYS A 4 -41.29 -50.07 -44.48
N ILE A 5 -40.69 -49.95 -45.65
CA ILE A 5 -39.37 -49.36 -45.82
C ILE A 5 -39.48 -47.82 -45.65
N GLN A 6 -40.52 -47.17 -46.16
CA GLN A 6 -40.76 -45.74 -46.03
C GLN A 6 -41.00 -45.33 -44.54
N SER A 7 -41.72 -46.16 -43.78
CA SER A 7 -41.93 -45.90 -42.34
C SER A 7 -40.65 -46.01 -41.53
N ILE A 8 -39.73 -46.90 -41.90
CA ILE A 8 -38.44 -47.05 -41.23
C ILE A 8 -37.52 -45.84 -41.51
N TYR A 9 -37.52 -45.35 -42.76
CA TYR A 9 -36.77 -44.13 -43.11
C TYR A 9 -37.30 -42.87 -42.41
N LEU A 10 -38.62 -42.72 -42.25
CA LEU A 10 -39.23 -41.61 -41.53
C LEU A 10 -38.88 -41.65 -40.03
N LEU A 11 -38.86 -42.82 -39.41
CA LEU A 11 -38.49 -43.03 -38.03
C LEU A 11 -36.98 -42.81 -37.80
N LEU A 12 -36.12 -43.19 -38.73
CA LEU A 12 -34.70 -42.91 -38.68
C LEU A 12 -34.37 -41.41 -38.86
N GLN A 13 -35.11 -40.71 -39.73
CA GLN A 13 -34.94 -39.25 -39.89
C GLN A 13 -35.44 -38.48 -38.70
N ALA A 14 -36.54 -38.92 -38.07
CA ALA A 14 -37.03 -38.30 -36.82
C ALA A 14 -36.09 -38.54 -35.64
N ALA A 15 -35.44 -39.71 -35.54
CA ALA A 15 -34.44 -40.01 -34.52
C ALA A 15 -33.14 -39.23 -34.74
N LEU A 16 -32.73 -38.98 -35.98
CA LEU A 16 -31.55 -38.20 -36.34
C LEU A 16 -31.73 -36.70 -36.07
N LEU A 17 -32.96 -36.18 -36.24
CA LEU A 17 -33.29 -34.78 -35.92
C LEU A 17 -33.36 -34.52 -34.39
N LEU A 18 -33.70 -35.52 -33.59
CA LEU A 18 -33.69 -35.43 -32.14
C LEU A 18 -32.27 -35.50 -31.54
N LEU A 19 -31.31 -36.07 -32.26
CA LEU A 19 -29.90 -36.11 -31.80
C LEU A 19 -29.13 -34.82 -32.13
N LEU A 20 -29.65 -33.92 -32.96
CA LEU A 20 -29.04 -32.62 -33.25
C LEU A 20 -29.55 -31.49 -32.33
N ALA A 21 -30.53 -31.75 -31.49
CA ALA A 21 -31.03 -30.80 -30.49
C ALA A 21 -30.33 -30.93 -29.11
N SER A 22 -29.41 -31.87 -28.96
CA SER A 22 -28.64 -32.04 -27.74
C SER A 22 -27.16 -31.75 -28.03
N CYS A 23 -26.71 -30.64 -27.60
CA CYS A 23 -25.36 -30.11 -27.47
C CYS A 23 -25.12 -28.84 -28.28
N ASN A 24 -25.74 -27.75 -27.85
CA ASN A 24 -25.10 -26.46 -27.81
C ASN A 24 -25.32 -25.86 -26.40
N GLN A 25 -24.88 -26.56 -25.38
CA GLN A 25 -24.29 -25.89 -24.22
C GLN A 25 -22.84 -25.66 -24.61
N GLU A 26 -22.58 -24.59 -25.34
CA GLU A 26 -21.32 -23.88 -25.12
C GLU A 26 -21.28 -23.57 -23.63
N GLU A 27 -20.40 -24.24 -22.95
CA GLU A 27 -19.87 -23.75 -21.67
C GLU A 27 -19.08 -22.44 -22.00
N THR A 28 -19.79 -21.41 -22.44
CA THR A 28 -19.40 -20.07 -22.08
C THR A 28 -19.47 -20.11 -20.57
N GLY A 29 -18.32 -19.94 -19.90
CA GLY A 29 -18.22 -19.79 -18.46
C GLY A 29 -19.17 -18.69 -18.02
N GLY A 30 -20.43 -19.02 -17.93
CA GLY A 30 -21.53 -18.10 -17.78
C GLY A 30 -21.48 -17.57 -16.36
N VAL A 31 -21.10 -16.31 -16.27
CA VAL A 31 -21.29 -15.51 -15.06
C VAL A 31 -22.77 -15.63 -14.70
N THR A 32 -23.08 -16.38 -13.66
CA THR A 32 -24.46 -16.50 -13.18
C THR A 32 -24.93 -15.11 -12.75
N PRO A 33 -26.05 -14.59 -13.24
CA PRO A 33 -26.55 -13.29 -12.82
C PRO A 33 -26.82 -13.30 -11.31
N LEU A 34 -26.67 -12.12 -10.69
CA LEU A 34 -27.02 -11.95 -9.29
C LEU A 34 -28.51 -12.25 -9.08
N PRO A 35 -28.90 -12.83 -7.93
CA PRO A 35 -30.28 -12.86 -7.51
C PRO A 35 -30.87 -11.45 -7.48
N ASP A 36 -32.22 -11.34 -7.53
CA ASP A 36 -32.87 -10.04 -7.44
C ASP A 36 -32.45 -9.29 -6.16
N GLY A 37 -31.98 -8.05 -6.33
CA GLY A 37 -31.54 -7.22 -5.24
C GLY A 37 -30.30 -6.37 -5.57
N LYS A 38 -29.90 -5.57 -4.59
CA LYS A 38 -28.65 -4.81 -4.61
C LYS A 38 -27.69 -5.39 -3.59
N TYR A 39 -26.50 -5.70 -4.00
CA TYR A 39 -25.47 -6.32 -3.17
C TYR A 39 -24.29 -5.34 -2.99
N PRO A 40 -24.37 -4.46 -1.96
CA PRO A 40 -23.29 -3.52 -1.70
C PRO A 40 -22.04 -4.26 -1.21
N LEU A 41 -20.87 -3.78 -1.64
CA LEU A 41 -19.59 -4.27 -1.18
C LEU A 41 -19.40 -3.93 0.30
N GLN A 42 -19.20 -4.95 1.12
CA GLN A 42 -18.91 -4.84 2.56
C GLN A 42 -17.44 -5.17 2.81
N LEU A 43 -16.73 -4.28 3.49
CA LEU A 43 -15.30 -4.39 3.72
C LEU A 43 -14.97 -4.22 5.19
N THR A 44 -14.05 -5.06 5.66
CA THR A 44 -13.32 -4.86 6.92
C THR A 44 -11.82 -4.87 6.63
N ALA A 45 -11.10 -3.93 7.20
CA ALA A 45 -9.68 -3.71 6.95
C ALA A 45 -8.86 -3.90 8.22
N GLU A 46 -7.75 -4.62 8.10
CA GLU A 46 -6.72 -4.70 9.12
C GLU A 46 -5.38 -4.18 8.57
N LEU A 47 -4.52 -3.69 9.46
CA LEU A 47 -3.15 -3.34 9.12
C LEU A 47 -2.25 -4.55 9.34
N ALA A 48 -1.45 -4.88 8.31
CA ALA A 48 -0.40 -5.86 8.48
C ALA A 48 0.63 -5.28 9.46
N GLN A 49 0.90 -6.01 10.54
CA GLN A 49 1.94 -5.59 11.48
C GLN A 49 3.29 -5.57 10.74
N PRO A 50 4.05 -4.47 10.81
CA PRO A 50 5.38 -4.42 10.24
C PRO A 50 6.25 -5.55 10.80
N GLN A 51 7.14 -6.13 10.00
CA GLN A 51 7.98 -7.27 10.40
C GLN A 51 8.99 -6.92 11.52
N THR A 52 9.19 -5.64 11.81
CA THR A 52 9.94 -5.14 12.96
C THR A 52 9.15 -3.99 13.57
N ARG A 53 9.04 -4.00 14.92
CA ARG A 53 8.16 -3.10 15.67
C ARG A 53 8.20 -1.66 15.18
N ALA A 54 7.09 -1.25 14.67
CA ALA A 54 6.25 -0.09 14.75
C ALA A 54 6.78 1.30 14.45
N GLY A 55 5.91 2.04 13.95
CA GLY A 55 5.86 3.48 13.88
C GLY A 55 5.63 3.95 12.44
N GLY A 56 4.47 3.80 12.00
CA GLY A 56 3.84 4.33 10.83
C GLY A 56 2.39 4.47 11.19
N LYS A 57 1.49 4.26 10.25
CA LYS A 57 0.09 4.10 10.55
C LYS A 57 -0.17 2.68 11.09
N ASP A 58 -0.05 2.51 12.40
CA ASP A 58 -0.18 1.19 13.06
C ASP A 58 -1.63 0.84 13.43
N THR A 59 -2.52 1.83 13.41
CA THR A 59 -3.93 1.67 13.73
C THR A 59 -4.79 2.54 12.83
N TRP A 60 -6.00 2.07 12.55
CA TRP A 60 -7.00 2.90 11.90
C TRP A 60 -7.52 3.98 12.86
N THR A 61 -7.78 5.15 12.29
CA THR A 61 -8.42 6.25 13.00
C THR A 61 -9.80 6.46 12.38
N GLY A 62 -10.80 6.75 13.19
CA GLY A 62 -12.11 7.06 12.66
C GLY A 62 -12.06 8.27 11.73
N GLY A 63 -12.57 8.09 10.51
CA GLY A 63 -12.50 9.07 9.44
C GLY A 63 -11.39 8.84 8.43
N ASP A 64 -10.53 7.83 8.58
CA ASP A 64 -9.56 7.46 7.54
C ASP A 64 -10.26 7.14 6.22
N GLU A 65 -9.78 7.74 5.14
CA GLU A 65 -10.33 7.59 3.80
C GLU A 65 -9.46 6.67 2.94
N ILE A 66 -10.09 5.66 2.33
CA ILE A 66 -9.43 4.72 1.40
C ILE A 66 -10.06 4.76 0.03
N GLY A 67 -9.26 4.54 -1.00
CA GLY A 67 -9.73 4.23 -2.35
C GLY A 67 -10.02 2.76 -2.49
N VAL A 68 -11.15 2.40 -3.13
CA VAL A 68 -11.57 1.02 -3.34
C VAL A 68 -11.94 0.80 -4.80
N LEU A 69 -11.46 -0.32 -5.36
CA LEU A 69 -11.83 -0.82 -6.69
C LEU A 69 -12.37 -2.25 -6.59
N LEU A 70 -13.42 -2.55 -7.34
CA LEU A 70 -13.95 -3.90 -7.53
C LEU A 70 -13.82 -4.33 -8.99
N GLY A 71 -13.08 -5.40 -9.23
CA GLY A 71 -12.83 -5.90 -10.59
C GLY A 71 -12.13 -4.89 -11.48
N GLU A 72 -12.71 -4.63 -12.64
CA GLU A 72 -12.18 -3.72 -13.67
C GLU A 72 -12.91 -2.37 -13.67
N MET A 73 -13.38 -1.90 -12.51
CA MET A 73 -14.01 -0.57 -12.42
C MET A 73 -13.03 0.50 -12.90
N PRO A 74 -13.49 1.49 -13.70
CA PRO A 74 -12.61 2.53 -14.22
C PRO A 74 -12.13 3.50 -13.14
N ASP A 75 -12.98 3.75 -12.14
CA ASP A 75 -12.72 4.75 -11.11
C ASP A 75 -12.87 4.17 -9.71
N ALA A 76 -11.91 4.52 -8.86
CA ALA A 76 -11.99 4.18 -7.45
C ALA A 76 -13.13 4.91 -6.74
N LYS A 77 -13.72 4.24 -5.78
CA LYS A 77 -14.70 4.81 -4.87
C LYS A 77 -14.08 5.08 -3.50
N LYS A 78 -14.51 6.17 -2.89
CA LYS A 78 -14.05 6.58 -1.57
C LYS A 78 -14.85 5.87 -0.48
N TYR A 79 -14.14 5.19 0.40
CA TYR A 79 -14.70 4.59 1.62
C TYR A 79 -14.07 5.22 2.84
N VAL A 80 -14.84 5.32 3.91
CA VAL A 80 -14.41 5.87 5.20
C VAL A 80 -14.36 4.75 6.22
N MET A 81 -13.34 4.76 7.03
CA MET A 81 -13.05 3.73 8.02
C MET A 81 -13.38 4.20 9.43
N ASP A 82 -13.86 3.30 10.29
CA ASP A 82 -13.86 3.52 11.73
C ASP A 82 -12.58 3.01 12.39
N ALA A 83 -12.42 3.27 13.68
CA ALA A 83 -11.23 2.84 14.42
C ALA A 83 -11.09 1.31 14.56
N SER A 84 -12.13 0.54 14.26
CA SER A 84 -12.11 -0.93 14.26
C SER A 84 -11.70 -1.52 12.90
N GLY A 85 -11.56 -0.68 11.87
CA GLY A 85 -11.27 -1.09 10.50
C GLY A 85 -12.52 -1.45 9.69
N LYS A 86 -13.73 -1.26 10.25
CA LYS A 86 -14.95 -1.43 9.48
C LYS A 86 -15.16 -0.22 8.57
N THR A 87 -15.54 -0.48 7.32
CA THR A 87 -15.66 0.58 6.31
C THR A 87 -17.10 0.83 5.90
N GLN A 88 -17.34 2.04 5.41
CA GLN A 88 -18.59 2.42 4.73
C GLN A 88 -18.29 3.33 3.55
N PRO A 89 -19.13 3.35 2.49
CA PRO A 89 -18.99 4.34 1.42
C PRO A 89 -19.06 5.75 2.03
N ALA A 90 -18.25 6.68 1.49
CA ALA A 90 -18.27 8.08 1.96
C ALA A 90 -19.64 8.74 1.77
N ASP A 91 -20.36 8.33 0.73
CA ASP A 91 -21.72 8.74 0.40
C ASP A 91 -22.39 7.70 -0.53
N ALA A 92 -23.60 7.97 -0.98
CA ALA A 92 -24.37 7.06 -1.84
C ALA A 92 -23.71 6.85 -3.22
N GLU A 93 -23.00 7.85 -3.76
CA GLU A 93 -22.33 7.78 -5.07
C GLU A 93 -21.05 6.94 -5.02
N ASN A 94 -20.49 6.80 -3.84
CA ASN A 94 -19.33 5.96 -3.58
C ASN A 94 -19.70 4.50 -3.27
N THR A 95 -21.00 4.15 -3.21
CA THR A 95 -21.40 2.77 -2.96
C THR A 95 -21.08 1.88 -4.14
N ILE A 96 -20.19 0.90 -3.94
CA ILE A 96 -19.89 -0.16 -4.91
C ILE A 96 -20.90 -1.28 -4.75
N TYR A 97 -21.46 -1.75 -5.87
CA TYR A 97 -22.34 -2.91 -5.91
C TYR A 97 -21.70 -4.00 -6.74
N TRP A 98 -21.79 -5.24 -6.28
CA TRP A 98 -21.45 -6.41 -7.08
C TRP A 98 -22.33 -6.47 -8.34
N GLN A 99 -21.72 -6.86 -9.45
CA GLN A 99 -22.41 -6.93 -10.74
C GLN A 99 -22.70 -8.37 -11.18
N SER A 100 -22.09 -9.35 -10.53
CA SER A 100 -22.24 -10.76 -10.86
C SER A 100 -21.95 -11.64 -9.64
N THR A 101 -22.29 -12.92 -9.75
CA THR A 101 -21.95 -13.94 -8.75
C THR A 101 -20.50 -14.42 -8.86
N ALA A 102 -19.79 -14.05 -9.93
CA ALA A 102 -18.40 -14.43 -10.13
C ALA A 102 -17.49 -13.79 -9.06
N GLU A 103 -16.43 -14.51 -8.72
CA GLU A 103 -15.38 -13.97 -7.89
C GLU A 103 -14.67 -12.82 -8.62
N ALA A 104 -14.48 -11.70 -7.92
CA ALA A 104 -13.77 -10.54 -8.44
C ALA A 104 -12.64 -10.10 -7.49
N SER A 105 -11.66 -9.40 -8.05
CA SER A 105 -10.60 -8.76 -7.26
C SER A 105 -11.16 -7.54 -6.54
N VAL A 106 -10.77 -7.36 -5.28
CA VAL A 106 -11.01 -6.14 -4.52
C VAL A 106 -9.66 -5.55 -4.17
N GLN A 107 -9.45 -4.31 -4.55
CA GLN A 107 -8.22 -3.56 -4.29
C GLN A 107 -8.56 -2.34 -3.46
N ALA A 108 -7.70 -2.00 -2.51
CA ALA A 108 -7.86 -0.78 -1.74
C ALA A 108 -6.50 -0.20 -1.36
N TRP A 109 -6.46 1.13 -1.17
CA TRP A 109 -5.26 1.85 -0.75
C TRP A 109 -5.59 3.02 0.17
N TYR A 110 -4.62 3.38 0.98
CA TYR A 110 -4.66 4.52 1.89
C TYR A 110 -3.42 5.42 1.66
N PRO A 111 -3.56 6.73 1.73
CA PRO A 111 -4.82 7.48 1.82
C PRO A 111 -5.56 7.52 0.46
N TYR A 112 -6.87 7.81 0.48
CA TYR A 112 -7.58 8.16 -0.73
C TYR A 112 -7.07 9.52 -1.23
N GLN A 113 -6.67 9.58 -2.49
CA GLN A 113 -6.15 10.80 -3.09
C GLN A 113 -6.77 11.05 -4.46
N ILE A 114 -7.19 12.30 -4.70
CA ILE A 114 -7.65 12.75 -6.02
C ILE A 114 -6.45 13.07 -6.91
N ASN A 115 -5.40 13.69 -6.33
CA ASN A 115 -4.13 13.95 -7.02
C ASN A 115 -3.13 12.85 -6.62
N PRO A 116 -2.63 12.06 -7.58
CA PRO A 116 -1.67 11.01 -7.26
C PRO A 116 -0.27 11.55 -6.88
N TYR A 117 0.07 12.78 -7.27
CA TYR A 117 1.36 13.39 -6.97
C TYR A 117 1.46 13.82 -5.51
N VAL A 118 2.54 13.40 -4.85
CA VAL A 118 2.83 13.71 -3.45
C VAL A 118 4.30 14.10 -3.30
N ASP A 119 4.52 15.26 -2.69
CA ASP A 119 5.83 15.70 -2.22
C ASP A 119 6.02 15.21 -0.77
N ILE A 120 7.07 14.42 -0.54
CA ILE A 120 7.42 13.85 0.77
C ILE A 120 8.70 14.48 1.37
N ALA A 121 9.16 15.59 0.83
CA ALA A 121 10.40 16.24 1.26
C ALA A 121 10.32 16.82 2.68
N ASP A 122 9.16 17.33 3.07
CA ASP A 122 8.95 17.89 4.41
C ASP A 122 8.02 16.99 5.23
N GLN A 123 8.61 16.28 6.17
CA GLN A 123 7.90 15.43 7.14
C GLN A 123 8.01 15.96 8.58
N SER A 124 8.49 17.20 8.77
CA SER A 124 8.69 17.81 10.09
C SER A 124 7.40 17.90 10.92
N GLY A 125 6.24 18.03 10.26
CA GLY A 125 4.91 18.02 10.88
C GLY A 125 4.36 16.63 11.21
N GLY A 126 5.05 15.57 10.80
CA GLY A 126 4.65 14.17 10.95
C GLY A 126 4.65 13.41 9.63
N TYR A 127 4.99 12.15 9.69
CA TYR A 127 5.17 11.28 8.50
C TYR A 127 3.98 10.37 8.18
N ALA A 128 2.99 10.27 9.08
CA ALA A 128 1.87 9.32 8.92
C ALA A 128 1.03 9.55 7.64
N ALA A 129 0.94 10.80 7.16
CA ALA A 129 0.23 11.15 5.93
C ALA A 129 0.92 10.62 4.66
N PHE A 130 2.21 10.29 4.76
CA PHE A 130 3.03 9.77 3.66
C PHE A 130 3.23 8.25 3.73
N ASP A 131 2.66 7.59 4.74
CA ASP A 131 2.74 6.13 4.89
C ASP A 131 1.66 5.44 4.07
N PHE A 132 1.97 5.23 2.79
CA PHE A 132 1.06 4.64 1.81
C PHE A 132 0.83 3.15 2.07
N LEU A 133 -0.43 2.75 2.05
CA LEU A 133 -0.87 1.37 2.30
C LEU A 133 -1.62 0.81 1.09
N TYR A 134 -1.52 -0.48 0.89
CA TYR A 134 -2.26 -1.19 -0.16
C TYR A 134 -2.69 -2.58 0.28
N ALA A 135 -3.90 -2.96 -0.11
CA ALA A 135 -4.46 -4.29 0.08
C ALA A 135 -5.10 -4.80 -1.20
N THR A 136 -5.01 -6.09 -1.42
CA THR A 136 -5.76 -6.77 -2.48
C THR A 136 -6.20 -8.15 -2.01
N THR A 137 -7.40 -8.54 -2.40
CA THR A 137 -7.96 -9.86 -2.15
C THR A 137 -8.95 -10.22 -3.26
N ARG A 138 -9.51 -11.41 -3.20
CA ARG A 138 -10.62 -11.82 -4.08
C ARG A 138 -11.81 -12.19 -3.22
N GLY A 139 -13.01 -12.01 -3.75
CA GLY A 139 -14.21 -12.36 -3.03
C GLY A 139 -15.46 -12.36 -3.89
N ARG A 140 -16.60 -12.61 -3.26
CA ARG A 140 -17.90 -12.77 -3.89
C ARG A 140 -18.94 -11.90 -3.21
N TYR A 141 -20.05 -11.68 -3.91
CA TYR A 141 -21.17 -10.82 -3.51
C TYR A 141 -21.86 -11.22 -2.19
N ASP A 142 -21.73 -12.48 -1.79
CA ASP A 142 -22.36 -13.10 -0.61
C ASP A 142 -21.43 -13.17 0.62
N GLN A 143 -20.29 -12.46 0.57
CA GLN A 143 -19.27 -12.47 1.60
C GLN A 143 -18.89 -11.06 2.03
N GLU A 144 -18.53 -10.88 3.28
CA GLU A 144 -17.76 -9.75 3.74
C GLU A 144 -16.31 -9.90 3.29
N ILE A 145 -15.72 -8.83 2.77
CA ILE A 145 -14.37 -8.83 2.24
C ILE A 145 -13.40 -8.33 3.31
N TYR A 146 -12.41 -9.15 3.63
CA TYR A 146 -11.34 -8.79 4.57
C TYR A 146 -10.11 -8.35 3.79
N LEU A 147 -9.66 -7.12 4.05
CA LEU A 147 -8.51 -6.50 3.42
C LEU A 147 -7.38 -6.37 4.44
N ARG A 148 -6.22 -6.94 4.13
CA ARG A 148 -5.00 -6.76 4.90
C ARG A 148 -4.07 -5.79 4.20
N PHE A 149 -3.96 -4.58 4.76
CA PHE A 149 -3.15 -3.51 4.21
C PHE A 149 -1.67 -3.68 4.56
N ASN A 150 -0.82 -3.53 3.58
CA ASN A 150 0.63 -3.59 3.71
C ASN A 150 1.22 -2.21 3.39
N HIS A 151 2.22 -1.81 4.18
CA HIS A 151 2.97 -0.58 3.96
C HIS A 151 3.74 -0.63 2.64
N ARG A 152 3.70 0.47 1.88
CA ARG A 152 4.39 0.63 0.60
C ARG A 152 5.66 1.46 0.71
N MET A 153 5.84 2.13 1.83
CA MET A 153 7.03 2.91 2.16
C MET A 153 7.95 2.12 3.10
N ALA A 154 9.21 2.55 3.20
CA ALA A 154 10.14 2.11 4.24
C ALA A 154 10.11 3.14 5.36
N LYS A 155 10.10 2.70 6.63
CA LYS A 155 10.22 3.60 7.76
C LYS A 155 11.67 3.67 8.24
N ILE A 156 12.12 4.89 8.55
CA ILE A 156 13.44 5.15 9.10
C ILE A 156 13.30 5.84 10.47
N GLU A 157 14.13 5.44 11.41
CA GLU A 157 14.25 6.03 12.72
C GLU A 157 15.71 6.24 13.10
N PHE A 158 16.03 7.41 13.64
CA PHE A 158 17.35 7.73 14.17
C PHE A 158 17.24 8.13 15.63
N THR A 159 18.13 7.59 16.45
CA THR A 159 18.40 8.07 17.81
C THR A 159 19.81 8.62 17.84
N LEU A 160 19.97 9.87 18.28
CA LEU A 160 21.30 10.47 18.45
C LEU A 160 21.83 10.23 19.85
N ALA A 161 23.13 10.03 19.96
CA ALA A 161 23.87 9.95 21.22
C ALA A 161 25.12 10.82 21.18
N ALA A 162 25.44 11.46 22.27
CA ALA A 162 26.69 12.18 22.41
C ALA A 162 27.87 11.20 22.55
N GLY A 163 28.91 11.43 21.75
CA GLY A 163 30.17 10.73 21.83
C GLY A 163 31.29 11.64 22.31
N GLU A 164 32.54 11.24 22.08
CA GLU A 164 33.72 11.97 22.54
C GLU A 164 33.75 13.41 22.00
N GLY A 165 33.80 14.40 22.91
CA GLY A 165 33.89 15.81 22.57
C GLY A 165 32.60 16.49 22.14
N ILE A 166 31.46 15.87 22.39
CA ILE A 166 30.09 16.41 22.15
C ILE A 166 29.34 16.43 23.50
N ALA A 167 28.70 17.54 23.83
CA ALA A 167 27.83 17.65 24.99
C ALA A 167 26.42 17.12 24.64
N GLU A 168 25.72 16.57 25.65
CA GLU A 168 24.31 16.09 25.46
C GLU A 168 23.39 17.22 25.00
N GLU A 169 23.60 18.44 25.49
CA GLU A 169 22.80 19.62 25.10
C GLU A 169 23.01 20.00 23.64
N GLU A 170 24.16 19.69 23.03
CA GLU A 170 24.39 19.89 21.61
C GLU A 170 23.57 18.89 20.77
N VAL A 171 23.42 17.65 21.26
CA VAL A 171 22.62 16.60 20.61
C VAL A 171 21.14 16.97 20.61
N ASP A 172 20.63 17.53 21.69
CA ASP A 172 19.22 17.98 21.78
C ASP A 172 18.90 19.10 20.79
N GLY A 173 19.89 19.88 20.36
CA GLY A 173 19.77 20.94 19.34
C GLY A 173 20.13 20.49 17.90
N ALA A 174 20.39 19.22 17.68
CA ALA A 174 20.80 18.71 16.38
C ALA A 174 19.64 18.71 15.37
N THR A 175 19.99 18.84 14.08
CA THR A 175 19.09 18.59 12.96
C THR A 175 19.52 17.32 12.24
N VAL A 176 18.55 16.52 11.80
CA VAL A 176 18.81 15.31 11.01
C VAL A 176 17.97 15.37 9.74
N ASN A 177 18.62 15.29 8.61
CA ASN A 177 17.99 15.15 7.29
C ASN A 177 18.50 13.87 6.65
N ILE A 178 17.72 13.31 5.74
CA ILE A 178 18.16 12.23 4.86
C ILE A 178 18.07 12.65 3.41
N TYR A 179 18.84 11.98 2.58
CA TYR A 179 18.71 12.10 1.13
C TYR A 179 17.88 10.94 0.58
N GLY A 180 17.04 11.24 -0.40
CA GLY A 180 16.21 10.25 -1.04
C GLY A 180 15.32 10.84 -2.13
N VAL A 181 14.44 10.02 -2.66
CA VAL A 181 13.38 10.46 -3.57
C VAL A 181 12.39 11.32 -2.80
N GLN A 182 12.15 12.54 -3.28
CA GLN A 182 11.29 13.54 -2.62
C GLN A 182 9.85 13.53 -3.16
N GLU A 183 9.65 13.08 -4.40
CA GLU A 183 8.35 13.17 -5.07
C GLU A 183 7.92 11.82 -5.61
N VAL A 184 6.66 11.48 -5.41
CA VAL A 184 6.09 10.22 -5.86
C VAL A 184 4.73 10.42 -6.50
N ASN A 185 4.37 9.53 -7.41
CA ASN A 185 2.99 9.31 -7.81
C ASN A 185 2.47 8.06 -7.08
N PHE A 186 1.41 8.24 -6.30
CA PHE A 186 0.73 7.13 -5.64
C PHE A 186 -0.56 6.82 -6.40
N ILE A 187 -0.52 5.78 -7.23
CA ILE A 187 -1.62 5.43 -8.16
C ILE A 187 -2.10 4.01 -7.83
N ASN A 188 -3.35 3.89 -7.43
CA ASN A 188 -4.00 2.60 -7.14
C ASN A 188 -3.13 1.69 -6.25
N GLY A 189 -2.55 2.26 -5.19
CA GLY A 189 -1.70 1.53 -4.24
C GLY A 189 -0.26 1.27 -4.71
N THR A 190 0.16 1.83 -5.84
CA THR A 190 1.53 1.73 -6.33
C THR A 190 2.27 3.05 -6.11
N VAL A 191 3.42 2.98 -5.44
CA VAL A 191 4.35 4.09 -5.27
C VAL A 191 5.31 4.12 -6.46
N GLN A 192 5.26 5.20 -7.24
CA GLN A 192 6.11 5.42 -8.40
C GLN A 192 6.98 6.66 -8.17
N PRO A 193 8.30 6.50 -8.00
CA PRO A 193 9.21 7.64 -7.86
C PRO A 193 9.12 8.57 -9.08
N VAL A 194 9.14 9.89 -8.83
CA VAL A 194 9.29 10.88 -9.88
C VAL A 194 10.78 10.99 -10.23
N GLU A 195 11.11 10.81 -11.50
CA GLU A 195 12.50 10.86 -11.95
C GLU A 195 13.11 12.25 -11.72
N GLY A 196 14.33 12.27 -11.17
CA GLY A 196 15.04 13.51 -10.89
C GLY A 196 14.68 14.20 -9.57
N SER A 197 13.72 13.70 -8.82
CA SER A 197 13.30 14.27 -7.54
C SER A 197 14.13 13.82 -6.33
N TYR A 198 15.42 13.64 -6.49
CA TYR A 198 16.32 13.23 -5.42
C TYR A 198 16.87 14.45 -4.68
N GLY A 199 16.67 14.50 -3.35
CA GLY A 199 17.12 15.62 -2.51
C GLY A 199 17.00 15.33 -1.02
N GLU A 200 17.12 16.39 -0.21
CA GLU A 200 16.99 16.31 1.25
C GLU A 200 15.53 16.14 1.67
N ILE A 201 15.29 15.22 2.60
CA ILE A 201 14.00 14.99 3.25
C ILE A 201 14.17 15.39 4.71
N GLU A 202 13.34 16.33 5.17
CA GLU A 202 13.26 16.75 6.56
C GLU A 202 12.44 15.76 7.37
N LEU A 203 12.97 15.32 8.51
CA LEU A 203 12.37 14.31 9.35
C LEU A 203 11.49 14.91 10.44
N TYR A 204 10.48 14.16 10.86
CA TYR A 204 9.77 14.44 12.10
C TYR A 204 10.69 14.22 13.30
N HIS A 205 10.75 15.21 14.21
CA HIS A 205 11.51 15.14 15.45
C HIS A 205 10.56 14.93 16.63
N ASP A 206 10.53 13.71 17.17
CA ASP A 206 9.91 13.43 18.46
C ASP A 206 10.90 13.80 19.58
N ALA A 207 10.80 15.04 20.08
CA ALA A 207 11.68 15.55 21.13
C ALA A 207 11.52 14.79 22.45
N ALA A 208 10.33 14.23 22.76
CA ALA A 208 10.10 13.47 23.98
C ALA A 208 10.80 12.10 23.94
N ALA A 209 10.81 11.46 22.79
CA ALA A 209 11.48 10.19 22.56
C ALA A 209 12.94 10.36 22.10
N LYS A 210 13.40 11.58 21.83
CA LYS A 210 14.71 11.92 21.24
C LYS A 210 14.96 11.17 19.93
N LYS A 211 13.95 11.12 19.06
CA LYS A 211 13.97 10.37 17.81
C LYS A 211 13.66 11.26 16.62
N PHE A 212 14.32 10.95 15.52
CA PHE A 212 14.00 11.49 14.20
C PHE A 212 13.40 10.38 13.36
N GLU A 213 12.29 10.64 12.72
CA GLU A 213 11.51 9.62 12.01
C GLU A 213 11.02 10.14 10.65
N ALA A 214 11.02 9.25 9.66
CA ALA A 214 10.44 9.51 8.35
C ALA A 214 9.98 8.21 7.69
N VAL A 215 9.13 8.35 6.67
CA VAL A 215 8.88 7.30 5.68
C VAL A 215 9.50 7.71 4.35
N VAL A 216 10.07 6.75 3.65
CA VAL A 216 10.78 6.99 2.39
C VAL A 216 10.39 5.95 1.34
N VAL A 217 10.56 6.30 0.09
CA VAL A 217 10.42 5.36 -1.02
C VAL A 217 11.42 4.21 -0.84
N PRO A 218 11.01 2.95 -1.06
CA PRO A 218 11.94 1.83 -1.12
C PRO A 218 13.03 2.09 -2.16
N GLN A 219 14.30 2.10 -1.72
CA GLN A 219 15.43 2.45 -2.55
C GLN A 219 16.74 1.90 -1.99
N ASP A 220 17.79 1.88 -2.81
CA ASP A 220 19.13 1.50 -2.39
C ASP A 220 20.02 2.74 -2.28
N MET A 221 20.45 3.03 -1.05
CA MET A 221 21.34 4.13 -0.68
C MET A 221 22.79 3.71 -0.57
N THR A 222 23.14 2.45 -0.88
CA THR A 222 24.52 1.97 -0.83
C THR A 222 25.42 2.80 -1.73
N GLY A 223 26.48 3.35 -1.17
CA GLY A 223 27.42 4.22 -1.88
C GLY A 223 26.91 5.63 -2.20
N LYS A 224 25.73 6.02 -1.69
CA LYS A 224 25.15 7.35 -1.90
C LYS A 224 25.08 8.12 -0.57
N PRO A 225 25.16 9.47 -0.58
CA PRO A 225 24.87 10.26 0.60
C PRO A 225 23.47 9.90 1.15
N PHE A 226 23.40 9.57 2.43
CA PHE A 226 22.14 9.11 3.02
C PHE A 226 21.70 9.96 4.20
N ILE A 227 22.56 10.17 5.20
CA ILE A 227 22.21 10.91 6.40
C ILE A 227 23.07 12.17 6.48
N ARG A 228 22.44 13.29 6.88
CA ARG A 228 23.12 14.54 7.21
C ARG A 228 22.71 15.03 8.57
N ILE A 229 23.69 15.36 9.42
CA ILE A 229 23.47 15.83 10.78
C ILE A 229 24.14 17.18 10.93
N GLY A 230 23.35 18.16 11.36
CA GLY A 230 23.82 19.48 11.79
C GLY A 230 23.84 19.56 13.32
N ILE A 231 24.97 19.88 13.93
CA ILE A 231 25.13 19.97 15.37
C ILE A 231 26.24 20.99 15.76
N GLY A 232 25.95 21.93 16.62
CA GLY A 232 26.94 22.91 17.12
C GLY A 232 27.65 23.69 16.00
N GLY A 233 26.94 23.99 14.88
CA GLY A 233 27.52 24.67 13.71
C GLY A 233 28.39 23.76 12.81
N ARG A 234 28.48 22.48 13.11
CA ARG A 234 29.20 21.44 12.33
C ARG A 234 28.18 20.63 11.52
N THR A 235 28.65 20.05 10.41
CA THR A 235 27.82 19.16 9.59
C THR A 235 28.57 17.85 9.38
N PHE A 236 27.88 16.75 9.59
CA PHE A 236 28.35 15.39 9.36
C PHE A 236 27.47 14.73 8.29
N ALA A 237 28.08 13.89 7.48
CA ALA A 237 27.36 13.10 6.48
C ALA A 237 27.73 11.60 6.60
N TYR A 238 26.77 10.75 6.29
CA TYR A 238 26.96 9.30 6.27
C TYR A 238 26.54 8.72 4.93
N THR A 239 27.38 7.82 4.42
CA THR A 239 27.13 7.04 3.21
C THR A 239 27.20 5.56 3.58
N PRO A 240 26.10 4.78 3.42
CA PRO A 240 26.12 3.34 3.67
C PRO A 240 27.10 2.62 2.74
N GLU A 241 27.96 1.76 3.28
CA GLU A 241 28.94 1.01 2.49
C GLU A 241 28.39 -0.34 2.00
N THR A 242 27.33 -0.85 2.62
CA THR A 242 26.75 -2.17 2.31
C THR A 242 25.23 -2.12 2.16
N GLU A 243 24.69 -3.04 1.36
CA GLU A 243 23.23 -3.21 1.20
C GLU A 243 22.52 -3.50 2.54
N ALA A 244 23.18 -4.16 3.47
CA ALA A 244 22.60 -4.46 4.79
C ALA A 244 22.16 -3.20 5.55
N VAL A 245 22.81 -2.05 5.26
CA VAL A 245 22.52 -0.76 5.89
C VAL A 245 21.81 0.19 4.91
N GLY A 246 22.10 0.09 3.61
CA GLY A 246 21.63 1.06 2.61
C GLY A 246 20.36 0.66 1.87
N LYS A 247 19.99 -0.62 1.85
CA LYS A 247 18.82 -1.09 1.10
C LYS A 247 17.53 -0.97 1.91
N LEU A 248 16.66 -0.07 1.46
CA LEU A 248 15.38 0.23 2.08
C LEU A 248 14.25 -0.45 1.32
N GLU A 249 13.47 -1.30 1.99
CA GLU A 249 12.42 -2.11 1.38
C GLU A 249 11.04 -1.74 1.95
N ALA A 250 10.00 -1.87 1.12
CA ALA A 250 8.63 -1.58 1.52
C ALA A 250 8.19 -2.40 2.75
N GLY A 251 7.47 -1.75 3.66
CA GLY A 251 6.94 -2.37 4.87
C GLY A 251 7.98 -2.74 5.92
N LYS A 252 9.24 -2.33 5.72
CA LYS A 252 10.30 -2.54 6.71
C LYS A 252 10.61 -1.26 7.47
N ARG A 253 11.01 -1.43 8.73
CA ARG A 253 11.53 -0.38 9.60
C ARG A 253 13.02 -0.53 9.74
N TYR A 254 13.73 0.58 9.62
CA TYR A 254 15.18 0.69 9.78
C TYR A 254 15.45 1.64 10.93
N ALA A 255 16.00 1.13 12.01
CA ALA A 255 16.36 1.91 13.18
C ALA A 255 17.88 2.00 13.29
N TYR A 256 18.39 3.21 13.55
CA TYR A 256 19.81 3.50 13.65
C TYR A 256 20.10 4.26 14.94
N THR A 257 21.17 3.89 15.62
CA THR A 257 21.78 4.73 16.63
C THR A 257 22.98 5.45 16.01
N ILE A 258 23.00 6.77 16.12
CA ILE A 258 24.08 7.61 15.60
C ILE A 258 24.80 8.25 16.77
N THR A 259 26.05 7.85 17.00
CA THR A 259 26.93 8.47 17.98
C THR A 259 27.71 9.60 17.32
N VAL A 260 27.45 10.85 17.74
CA VAL A 260 28.13 12.03 17.17
C VAL A 260 29.36 12.32 18.02
N LYS A 261 30.55 12.42 17.39
CA LYS A 261 31.83 12.73 17.97
C LYS A 261 32.35 14.07 17.41
N ALA A 262 33.32 14.68 18.11
CA ALA A 262 33.91 15.94 17.65
C ALA A 262 34.47 15.88 16.21
N ASN A 263 34.91 14.71 15.76
CA ASN A 263 35.60 14.48 14.48
C ASN A 263 34.84 13.54 13.50
N GLY A 264 33.61 13.15 13.82
CA GLY A 264 32.85 12.24 12.97
C GLY A 264 31.60 11.69 13.61
N ILE A 265 30.96 10.74 12.92
CA ILE A 265 29.79 10.01 13.41
C ILE A 265 30.00 8.51 13.25
N ASP A 266 29.48 7.73 14.20
CA ASP A 266 29.32 6.28 14.10
C ASP A 266 27.85 5.96 13.93
N VAL A 267 27.50 5.19 12.90
CA VAL A 267 26.12 4.77 12.60
C VAL A 267 26.02 3.28 12.80
N GLN A 268 25.09 2.87 13.68
CA GLN A 268 24.81 1.46 13.96
C GLN A 268 23.35 1.15 13.65
N ALA A 269 23.10 0.17 12.77
CA ALA A 269 21.77 -0.39 12.55
C ALA A 269 21.38 -1.27 13.75
N MET A 270 20.13 -1.15 14.21
CA MET A 270 19.57 -1.91 15.33
C MET A 270 18.69 -3.08 14.85
#